data_28161b7af272409d6a261b65aa2073a8
#
_entry.id   28161b7af272409d6a261b65aa2073a8
#
_cell.length_a   1.000
_cell.length_b   1.000
_cell.length_c   1.000
_cell.angle_alpha   90.00
_cell.angle_beta   90.00
_cell.angle_gamma   90.00
#
_symmetry.space_group_name_H-M   'P 1'
#
loop_
_entity.id
_entity.type
_entity.pdbx_description
1 polymer ?
#
loop_
_entity_poly.entity_id
_entity_poly.type
_entity_poly.pdbx_seq_one_letter_code
_entity_poly.pdbx_strand_id
1 'polypeptide(L)'
;MIYVAGTGGGKTSAVKHLGLVPKAAQAVFFDPYRNYAGAKFRGQQCLETNSRVAFVKALVMARKRGKSFKLAYIPKDGACSEELEFFSSAVWAVGNGDADQLHVIIEELASCVETSGKLKGKAGELWRGGRQYGLVLHSIFQRGQEVPKTVTEQSPVWWIGAVNSMADARWLADKKGLCVDTLAGLKSAKHNKAAIGKPIAEYMLVRDGIGNVEKSSFNCLTGALQR
;
A
#
# COMPACT_ATOMS: atom_id res chain seq x y z
N MET A 1 -3.22 1.78 -6.29
CA MET A 1 -2.34 0.59 -6.35
C MET A 1 -2.61 -0.32 -5.16
N ILE A 2 -2.51 -1.63 -5.34
CA ILE A 2 -2.71 -2.63 -4.27
C ILE A 2 -1.44 -3.43 -4.05
N TYR A 3 -1.17 -3.77 -2.77
CA TYR A 3 -0.19 -4.76 -2.35
C TYR A 3 -0.91 -5.82 -1.51
N VAL A 4 -1.01 -7.03 -2.05
CA VAL A 4 -1.71 -8.14 -1.40
C VAL A 4 -0.81 -9.37 -1.31
N ALA A 5 -0.67 -9.91 -0.13
CA ALA A 5 0.01 -11.18 0.15
C ALA A 5 -0.27 -11.61 1.59
N GLY A 6 -0.08 -12.87 1.89
CA GLY A 6 -0.14 -13.38 3.26
C GLY A 6 0.91 -12.73 4.18
N THR A 7 0.82 -13.03 5.47
CA THR A 7 1.80 -12.58 6.48
C THR A 7 3.21 -13.08 6.13
N GLY A 8 4.19 -12.16 6.18
CA GLY A 8 5.57 -12.48 5.79
C GLY A 8 5.79 -12.60 4.28
N GLY A 9 4.79 -12.21 3.45
CA GLY A 9 4.85 -12.23 1.99
C GLY A 9 5.68 -11.12 1.36
N GLY A 10 6.15 -10.13 2.14
CA GLY A 10 7.03 -9.06 1.63
C GLY A 10 6.32 -7.76 1.21
N LYS A 11 5.02 -7.56 1.53
CA LYS A 11 4.24 -6.36 1.16
C LYS A 11 4.93 -5.04 1.51
N THR A 12 5.23 -4.83 2.78
CA THR A 12 5.89 -3.61 3.28
C THR A 12 7.27 -3.41 2.64
N SER A 13 8.03 -4.50 2.43
CA SER A 13 9.30 -4.46 1.71
C SER A 13 9.12 -4.09 0.24
N ALA A 14 8.06 -4.57 -0.42
CA ALA A 14 7.74 -4.18 -1.80
C ALA A 14 7.48 -2.67 -1.92
N VAL A 15 6.71 -2.09 -0.99
CA VAL A 15 6.49 -0.63 -0.93
C VAL A 15 7.81 0.12 -0.75
N LYS A 16 8.69 -0.37 0.13
CA LYS A 16 9.98 0.28 0.42
C LYS A 16 10.98 0.20 -0.74
N HIS A 17 11.01 -0.91 -1.47
CA HIS A 17 12.14 -1.22 -2.35
C HIS A 17 11.85 -1.21 -3.84
N LEU A 18 10.65 -1.59 -4.29
CA LEU A 18 10.38 -1.80 -5.72
C LEU A 18 10.21 -0.52 -6.56
N GLY A 19 10.34 0.67 -5.95
CA GLY A 19 10.30 1.92 -6.69
C GLY A 19 8.91 2.41 -7.10
N LEU A 20 7.87 1.70 -6.71
CA LEU A 20 6.47 2.06 -7.01
C LEU A 20 6.02 3.35 -6.29
N VAL A 21 6.72 3.74 -5.23
CA VAL A 21 6.71 5.10 -4.68
C VAL A 21 8.06 5.73 -5.03
N PRO A 22 8.12 6.78 -5.87
CA PRO A 22 9.38 7.40 -6.28
C PRO A 22 10.20 7.96 -5.11
N LYS A 23 11.52 7.98 -5.24
CA LYS A 23 12.42 8.49 -4.20
C LYS A 23 12.09 9.94 -3.84
N ALA A 24 11.89 10.78 -4.86
CA ALA A 24 11.58 12.20 -4.70
C ALA A 24 10.09 12.50 -4.42
N ALA A 25 9.23 11.49 -4.28
CA ALA A 25 7.81 11.71 -4.05
C ALA A 25 7.52 12.40 -2.73
N GLN A 26 6.45 13.17 -2.71
CA GLN A 26 5.74 13.53 -1.50
C GLN A 26 4.94 12.31 -1.05
N ALA A 27 5.11 11.84 0.18
CA ALA A 27 4.44 10.64 0.65
C ALA A 27 3.95 10.75 2.09
N VAL A 28 2.72 10.29 2.32
CA VAL A 28 2.12 10.14 3.64
C VAL A 28 1.76 8.69 3.91
N PHE A 29 1.86 8.28 5.16
CA PHE A 29 1.65 6.91 5.59
C PHE A 29 0.63 6.87 6.72
N PHE A 30 -0.43 6.09 6.54
CA PHE A 30 -1.23 5.59 7.64
C PHE A 30 -0.52 4.34 8.16
N ASP A 31 0.13 4.45 9.31
CA ASP A 31 1.15 3.50 9.76
C ASP A 31 0.88 3.00 11.19
N PRO A 32 -0.19 2.22 11.41
CA PRO A 32 -0.59 1.77 12.74
C PRO A 32 0.47 0.90 13.43
N TYR A 33 1.32 0.25 12.66
CA TYR A 33 2.36 -0.66 13.20
C TYR A 33 3.79 -0.12 13.09
N ARG A 34 3.96 1.19 12.81
CA ARG A 34 5.27 1.87 12.73
C ARG A 34 6.23 1.22 11.72
N ASN A 35 5.70 0.77 10.59
CA ASN A 35 6.49 0.15 9.52
C ASN A 35 7.42 1.16 8.82
N TYR A 36 7.06 2.43 8.80
CA TYR A 36 7.80 3.53 8.13
C TYR A 36 8.22 4.63 9.10
N ALA A 37 7.48 4.79 10.19
CA ALA A 37 7.66 5.82 11.18
C ALA A 37 9.08 5.80 11.77
N GLY A 38 9.73 6.99 11.83
CA GLY A 38 11.07 7.12 12.39
C GLY A 38 12.21 6.48 11.58
N ALA A 39 11.89 5.80 10.46
CA ALA A 39 12.87 5.14 9.62
C ALA A 39 13.19 5.94 8.33
N LYS A 40 14.24 5.55 7.62
CA LYS A 40 14.50 6.08 6.28
C LYS A 40 13.64 5.34 5.25
N PHE A 41 12.83 6.08 4.52
CA PHE A 41 12.11 5.58 3.36
C PHE A 41 12.78 6.09 2.08
N ARG A 42 13.37 5.19 1.31
CA ARG A 42 14.12 5.49 0.06
C ARG A 42 15.16 6.60 0.25
N GLY A 43 15.88 6.56 1.38
CA GLY A 43 16.96 7.49 1.70
C GLY A 43 16.55 8.80 2.39
N GLN A 44 15.26 9.08 2.53
CA GLN A 44 14.74 10.24 3.24
C GLN A 44 14.12 9.84 4.58
N GLN A 45 14.39 10.61 5.63
CA GLN A 45 13.78 10.40 6.94
C GLN A 45 12.26 10.53 6.86
N CYS A 46 11.54 9.53 7.36
CA CYS A 46 10.10 9.58 7.55
C CYS A 46 9.82 10.20 8.92
N LEU A 47 9.27 11.42 8.91
CA LEU A 47 8.80 12.07 10.14
C LEU A 47 7.56 11.35 10.65
N GLU A 48 7.33 11.39 11.96
CA GLU A 48 6.22 10.68 12.57
C GLU A 48 5.46 11.55 13.57
N THR A 49 4.17 11.27 13.70
CA THR A 49 3.34 11.85 14.74
C THR A 49 2.13 10.95 15.03
N ASN A 50 1.70 10.93 16.28
CA ASN A 50 0.45 10.29 16.73
C ASN A 50 -0.63 11.32 17.10
N SER A 51 -0.37 12.60 16.89
CA SER A 51 -1.34 13.68 17.13
C SER A 51 -2.02 14.07 15.82
N ARG A 52 -3.35 14.00 15.79
CA ARG A 52 -4.17 14.45 14.65
C ARG A 52 -3.86 15.89 14.25
N VAL A 53 -3.75 16.79 15.24
CA VAL A 53 -3.45 18.22 15.01
C VAL A 53 -2.04 18.41 14.45
N ALA A 54 -1.05 17.74 15.03
CA ALA A 54 0.33 17.83 14.56
C ALA A 54 0.48 17.26 13.14
N PHE A 55 -0.22 16.15 12.83
CA PHE A 55 -0.25 15.57 11.49
C PHE A 55 -0.76 16.56 10.45
N VAL A 56 -1.94 17.16 10.68
CA VAL A 56 -2.53 18.12 9.74
C VAL A 56 -1.61 19.32 9.54
N LYS A 57 -1.06 19.91 10.62
CA LYS A 57 -0.11 21.03 10.53
C LYS A 57 1.13 20.67 9.71
N ALA A 58 1.75 19.51 10.00
CA ALA A 58 2.94 19.05 9.28
C ALA A 58 2.64 18.78 7.79
N LEU A 59 1.52 18.14 7.49
CA LEU A 59 1.10 17.84 6.13
C LEU A 59 0.87 19.11 5.30
N VAL A 60 0.11 20.06 5.82
CA VAL A 60 -0.15 21.36 5.15
C VAL A 60 1.15 22.13 4.91
N MET A 61 2.04 22.19 5.92
CA MET A 61 3.33 22.87 5.78
C MET A 61 4.22 22.17 4.75
N ALA A 62 4.26 20.84 4.75
CA ALA A 62 5.06 20.06 3.81
C ALA A 62 4.58 20.27 2.35
N ARG A 63 3.26 20.25 2.13
CA ARG A 63 2.66 20.52 0.81
C ARG A 63 2.96 21.94 0.32
N LYS A 64 2.82 22.94 1.17
CA LYS A 64 3.15 24.34 0.82
C LYS A 64 4.62 24.54 0.39
N ARG A 65 5.55 23.74 0.95
CA ARG A 65 6.96 23.80 0.57
C ARG A 65 7.25 23.22 -0.82
N GLY A 66 6.36 22.41 -1.38
CA GLY A 66 6.51 21.79 -2.70
C GLY A 66 7.68 20.81 -2.85
N LYS A 67 8.39 20.48 -1.76
CA LYS A 67 9.55 19.57 -1.79
C LYS A 67 9.14 18.14 -1.40
N SER A 68 9.99 17.18 -1.75
CA SER A 68 9.85 15.79 -1.27
C SER A 68 9.79 15.74 0.25
N PHE A 69 8.86 14.95 0.78
CA PHE A 69 8.75 14.65 2.21
C PHE A 69 8.19 13.25 2.43
N LYS A 70 8.41 12.72 3.62
CA LYS A 70 7.85 11.46 4.10
C LYS A 70 7.28 11.72 5.50
N LEU A 71 5.97 11.51 5.68
CA LEU A 71 5.27 11.81 6.93
C LEU A 71 4.34 10.65 7.31
N ALA A 72 4.59 10.01 8.43
CA ALA A 72 3.77 8.93 8.98
C ALA A 72 2.81 9.45 10.06
N TYR A 73 1.56 9.07 9.95
CA TYR A 73 0.56 9.18 10.98
C TYR A 73 0.43 7.83 11.69
N ILE A 74 0.61 7.83 12.99
CA ILE A 74 0.48 6.65 13.84
C ILE A 74 -0.83 6.83 14.63
N PRO A 75 -1.93 6.15 14.25
CA PRO A 75 -3.20 6.28 14.95
C PRO A 75 -3.06 5.77 16.39
N LYS A 76 -3.58 6.54 17.36
CA LYS A 76 -3.50 6.19 18.78
C LYS A 76 -4.35 4.96 19.11
N ASP A 77 -5.51 4.86 18.47
CA ASP A 77 -6.48 3.80 18.71
C ASP A 77 -6.28 2.61 17.73
N GLY A 78 -5.09 2.55 17.11
CA GLY A 78 -4.75 1.51 16.15
C GLY A 78 -5.43 1.69 14.80
N ALA A 79 -5.47 0.62 14.00
CA ALA A 79 -6.12 0.60 12.71
C ALA A 79 -7.64 0.46 12.90
N CYS A 80 -8.39 1.55 12.78
CA CYS A 80 -9.84 1.57 12.86
C CYS A 80 -10.46 2.51 11.81
N SER A 81 -11.78 2.40 11.62
CA SER A 81 -12.50 3.18 10.60
C SER A 81 -12.47 4.68 10.87
N GLU A 82 -12.56 5.09 12.13
CA GLU A 82 -12.52 6.51 12.52
C GLU A 82 -11.17 7.15 12.21
N GLU A 83 -10.07 6.45 12.51
CA GLU A 83 -8.72 6.94 12.22
C GLU A 83 -8.43 6.99 10.71
N LEU A 84 -8.94 6.02 9.95
CA LEU A 84 -8.85 6.05 8.48
C LEU A 84 -9.66 7.21 7.90
N GLU A 85 -10.86 7.50 8.41
CA GLU A 85 -11.70 8.61 7.97
C GLU A 85 -11.05 9.96 8.25
N PHE A 86 -10.48 10.13 9.46
CA PHE A 86 -9.68 11.31 9.80
C PHE A 86 -8.49 11.49 8.85
N PHE A 87 -7.67 10.44 8.68
CA PHE A 87 -6.50 10.47 7.79
C PHE A 87 -6.91 10.81 6.35
N SER A 88 -7.97 10.18 5.85
CA SER A 88 -8.50 10.42 4.51
C SER A 88 -8.99 11.84 4.32
N SER A 89 -9.64 12.42 5.32
CA SER A 89 -10.10 13.81 5.32
C SER A 89 -8.93 14.80 5.26
N ALA A 90 -7.88 14.56 6.06
CA ALA A 90 -6.68 15.38 6.07
C ALA A 90 -5.95 15.33 4.72
N VAL A 91 -5.80 14.15 4.15
CA VAL A 91 -5.16 13.94 2.84
C VAL A 91 -5.99 14.58 1.71
N TRP A 92 -7.29 14.41 1.72
CA TRP A 92 -8.19 15.01 0.75
C TRP A 92 -8.07 16.54 0.72
N ALA A 93 -8.02 17.16 1.89
CA ALA A 93 -7.93 18.62 2.04
C ALA A 93 -6.65 19.24 1.44
N VAL A 94 -5.60 18.45 1.20
CA VAL A 94 -4.34 18.91 0.60
C VAL A 94 -4.12 18.41 -0.83
N GLY A 95 -5.11 17.74 -1.41
CA GLY A 95 -5.13 17.41 -2.83
C GLY A 95 -5.28 18.67 -3.67
N ASN A 96 -4.48 18.83 -4.71
CA ASN A 96 -4.40 20.08 -5.48
C ASN A 96 -4.39 19.87 -7.01
N GLY A 97 -4.75 18.67 -7.46
CA GLY A 97 -4.91 18.35 -8.89
C GLY A 97 -3.60 18.30 -9.67
N ASP A 98 -3.12 19.46 -10.08
CA ASP A 98 -2.03 19.57 -11.07
C ASP A 98 -0.62 19.74 -10.48
N ALA A 99 -0.52 19.90 -9.16
CA ALA A 99 0.79 19.98 -8.51
C ALA A 99 1.40 18.60 -8.28
N ASP A 100 2.53 18.55 -7.59
CA ASP A 100 3.21 17.31 -7.25
C ASP A 100 2.27 16.25 -6.67
N GLN A 101 2.32 15.05 -7.23
CA GLN A 101 1.54 13.93 -6.74
C GLN A 101 1.86 13.63 -5.28
N LEU A 102 0.81 13.39 -4.48
CA LEU A 102 0.93 12.90 -3.12
C LEU A 102 0.68 11.40 -3.10
N HIS A 103 1.71 10.63 -2.78
CA HIS A 103 1.59 9.19 -2.56
C HIS A 103 1.01 8.94 -1.16
N VAL A 104 -0.09 8.22 -1.10
CA VAL A 104 -0.85 7.94 0.13
C VAL A 104 -0.79 6.45 0.41
N ILE A 105 0.01 6.06 1.38
CA ILE A 105 0.25 4.65 1.72
C ILE A 105 -0.62 4.30 2.94
N ILE A 106 -1.46 3.28 2.81
CA ILE A 106 -2.41 2.85 3.84
C ILE A 106 -2.11 1.40 4.18
N GLU A 107 -1.50 1.19 5.34
CA GLU A 107 -1.24 -0.14 5.90
C GLU A 107 -2.49 -0.69 6.61
N GLU A 108 -2.63 -2.00 6.57
CA GLU A 108 -3.69 -2.77 7.26
C GLU A 108 -5.11 -2.26 6.97
N LEU A 109 -5.37 -1.94 5.72
CA LEU A 109 -6.66 -1.39 5.30
C LEU A 109 -7.85 -2.27 5.74
N ALA A 110 -7.70 -3.59 5.73
CA ALA A 110 -8.76 -4.51 6.13
C ALA A 110 -9.23 -4.29 7.58
N SER A 111 -8.33 -3.92 8.49
CA SER A 111 -8.68 -3.62 9.89
C SER A 111 -9.43 -2.30 10.07
N CYS A 112 -9.43 -1.44 9.04
CA CYS A 112 -10.09 -0.13 9.08
C CYS A 112 -11.47 -0.13 8.43
N VAL A 113 -11.96 -1.26 7.94
CA VAL A 113 -13.21 -1.35 7.19
C VAL A 113 -14.11 -2.43 7.75
N GLU A 114 -15.38 -2.10 7.94
CA GLU A 114 -16.35 -3.03 8.56
C GLU A 114 -16.94 -4.03 7.56
N THR A 115 -16.91 -3.71 6.28
CA THR A 115 -17.52 -4.54 5.24
C THR A 115 -16.72 -4.55 3.95
N SER A 116 -16.83 -5.63 3.18
CA SER A 116 -16.29 -5.73 1.83
C SER A 116 -17.10 -4.96 0.76
N GLY A 117 -18.17 -4.27 1.15
CA GLY A 117 -19.05 -3.50 0.27
C GLY A 117 -18.44 -2.19 -0.24
N LYS A 118 -19.27 -1.15 -0.35
CA LYS A 118 -18.82 0.19 -0.72
C LYS A 118 -18.18 0.91 0.47
N LEU A 119 -16.99 1.42 0.29
CA LEU A 119 -16.38 2.31 1.27
C LEU A 119 -17.10 3.66 1.24
N LYS A 120 -17.55 4.12 2.40
CA LYS A 120 -18.30 5.37 2.59
C LYS A 120 -17.36 6.50 3.06
N GLY A 121 -17.92 7.70 3.27
CA GLY A 121 -17.23 8.86 3.82
C GLY A 121 -16.08 9.38 2.95
N LYS A 122 -15.17 10.14 3.56
CA LYS A 122 -13.97 10.68 2.90
C LYS A 122 -13.00 9.59 2.49
N ALA A 123 -12.90 8.50 3.26
CA ALA A 123 -12.17 7.33 2.84
C ALA A 123 -12.68 6.82 1.47
N GLY A 124 -14.01 6.67 1.31
CA GLY A 124 -14.59 6.25 0.03
C GLY A 124 -14.35 7.24 -1.11
N GLU A 125 -14.43 8.54 -0.85
CA GLU A 125 -14.14 9.59 -1.82
C GLU A 125 -12.67 9.56 -2.27
N LEU A 126 -11.76 9.29 -1.34
CA LEU A 126 -10.33 9.21 -1.61
C LEU A 126 -10.02 8.20 -2.73
N TRP A 127 -10.63 6.99 -2.69
CA TRP A 127 -10.46 6.00 -3.76
C TRP A 127 -11.20 6.35 -5.04
N ARG A 128 -12.42 6.92 -4.96
CA ARG A 128 -13.21 7.22 -6.17
C ARG A 128 -12.71 8.44 -6.94
N GLY A 129 -12.25 9.48 -6.23
CA GLY A 129 -11.95 10.79 -6.81
C GLY A 129 -10.53 11.29 -6.60
N GLY A 130 -9.76 10.70 -5.69
CA GLY A 130 -8.44 11.21 -5.28
C GLY A 130 -7.46 11.40 -6.43
N ARG A 131 -7.54 10.56 -7.46
CA ARG A 131 -6.69 10.69 -8.66
C ARG A 131 -6.82 12.06 -9.33
N GLN A 132 -8.01 12.65 -9.38
CA GLN A 132 -8.25 13.97 -9.97
C GLN A 132 -7.56 15.09 -9.18
N TYR A 133 -7.25 14.81 -7.91
CA TYR A 133 -6.57 15.75 -7.02
C TYR A 133 -5.09 15.38 -6.79
N GLY A 134 -4.51 14.60 -7.70
CA GLY A 134 -3.10 14.22 -7.64
C GLY A 134 -2.76 13.24 -6.51
N LEU A 135 -3.74 12.50 -5.96
CA LEU A 135 -3.54 11.54 -4.89
C LEU A 135 -3.31 10.14 -5.46
N VAL A 136 -2.15 9.55 -5.19
CA VAL A 136 -1.76 8.21 -5.65
C VAL A 136 -1.86 7.23 -4.48
N LEU A 137 -2.93 6.43 -4.46
CA LEU A 137 -3.21 5.54 -3.34
C LEU A 137 -2.45 4.22 -3.44
N HIS A 138 -1.89 3.79 -2.30
CA HIS A 138 -1.23 2.51 -2.09
C HIS A 138 -1.92 1.79 -0.93
N SER A 139 -2.71 0.77 -1.24
CA SER A 139 -3.49 0.00 -0.27
C SER A 139 -2.77 -1.30 0.04
N ILE A 140 -2.46 -1.54 1.30
CA ILE A 140 -1.76 -2.73 1.77
C ILE A 140 -2.71 -3.56 2.65
N PHE A 141 -2.89 -4.84 2.31
CA PHE A 141 -3.74 -5.77 3.05
C PHE A 141 -3.32 -7.22 2.81
N GLN A 142 -3.86 -8.14 3.62
CA GLN A 142 -3.48 -9.55 3.57
C GLN A 142 -4.41 -10.37 2.67
N ARG A 143 -5.71 -10.11 2.72
CA ARG A 143 -6.74 -10.86 2.00
C ARG A 143 -7.66 -9.91 1.23
N GLY A 144 -7.77 -10.13 -0.07
CA GLY A 144 -8.58 -9.27 -0.93
C GLY A 144 -10.08 -9.34 -0.65
N GLN A 145 -10.55 -10.44 -0.07
CA GLN A 145 -11.95 -10.63 0.29
C GLN A 145 -12.40 -9.76 1.47
N GLU A 146 -11.46 -9.24 2.26
CA GLU A 146 -11.72 -8.43 3.46
C GLU A 146 -11.73 -6.92 3.17
N VAL A 147 -11.48 -6.51 1.93
CA VAL A 147 -11.45 -5.09 1.55
C VAL A 147 -12.62 -4.70 0.65
N PRO A 148 -13.08 -3.45 0.72
CA PRO A 148 -14.19 -2.97 -0.09
C PRO A 148 -13.93 -3.07 -1.59
N LYS A 149 -14.97 -3.37 -2.36
CA LYS A 149 -14.93 -3.36 -3.84
C LYS A 149 -14.43 -2.04 -4.40
N THR A 150 -14.78 -0.92 -3.75
CA THR A 150 -14.28 0.41 -4.11
C THR A 150 -12.74 0.44 -4.23
N VAL A 151 -12.02 -0.22 -3.32
CA VAL A 151 -10.55 -0.28 -3.34
C VAL A 151 -10.04 -1.12 -4.49
N THR A 152 -10.63 -2.30 -4.67
CA THR A 152 -10.18 -3.27 -5.68
C THR A 152 -10.48 -2.84 -7.11
N GLU A 153 -11.61 -2.17 -7.34
CA GLU A 153 -12.03 -1.70 -8.65
C GLU A 153 -11.32 -0.41 -9.09
N GLN A 154 -10.96 0.47 -8.13
CA GLN A 154 -10.29 1.74 -8.41
C GLN A 154 -8.75 1.64 -8.41
N SER A 155 -8.20 0.44 -8.34
CA SER A 155 -6.75 0.22 -8.29
C SER A 155 -6.24 -0.45 -9.57
N PRO A 156 -5.62 0.29 -10.48
CA PRO A 156 -5.16 -0.26 -11.77
C PRO A 156 -3.94 -1.17 -11.64
N VAL A 157 -3.07 -0.93 -10.65
CA VAL A 157 -1.83 -1.68 -10.47
C VAL A 157 -1.89 -2.55 -9.22
N TRP A 158 -1.56 -3.83 -9.36
CA TRP A 158 -1.55 -4.79 -8.25
C TRP A 158 -0.21 -5.50 -8.15
N TRP A 159 0.41 -5.40 -7.00
CA TRP A 159 1.49 -6.25 -6.57
C TRP A 159 0.90 -7.41 -5.75
N ILE A 160 1.07 -8.63 -6.23
CA ILE A 160 0.48 -9.84 -5.65
C ILE A 160 1.62 -10.77 -5.26
N GLY A 161 1.87 -10.92 -3.96
CA GLY A 161 2.84 -11.89 -3.44
C GLY A 161 2.18 -13.22 -3.06
N ALA A 162 2.93 -14.08 -2.37
CA ALA A 162 2.45 -15.38 -1.91
C ALA A 162 1.23 -15.25 -1.00
N VAL A 163 0.22 -16.06 -1.24
CA VAL A 163 -1.02 -16.15 -0.45
C VAL A 163 -1.05 -17.41 0.41
N ASN A 164 -1.89 -17.42 1.44
CA ASN A 164 -1.93 -18.49 2.43
C ASN A 164 -2.99 -19.55 2.16
N SER A 165 -3.89 -19.32 1.21
CA SER A 165 -4.99 -20.26 0.92
C SER A 165 -5.31 -20.33 -0.56
N MET A 166 -5.83 -21.48 -0.99
CA MET A 166 -6.37 -21.65 -2.35
C MET A 166 -7.58 -20.74 -2.62
N ALA A 167 -8.34 -20.40 -1.58
CA ALA A 167 -9.47 -19.48 -1.71
C ALA A 167 -8.98 -18.07 -2.09
N ASP A 168 -7.89 -17.58 -1.47
CA ASP A 168 -7.27 -16.30 -1.81
C ASP A 168 -6.66 -16.33 -3.22
N ALA A 169 -5.99 -17.44 -3.59
CA ALA A 169 -5.44 -17.62 -4.93
C ALA A 169 -6.53 -17.58 -6.02
N ARG A 170 -7.64 -18.29 -5.82
CA ARG A 170 -8.79 -18.30 -6.75
C ARG A 170 -9.42 -16.92 -6.86
N TRP A 171 -9.63 -16.23 -5.75
CA TRP A 171 -10.20 -14.89 -5.75
C TRP A 171 -9.33 -13.89 -6.54
N LEU A 172 -8.01 -13.92 -6.34
CA LEU A 172 -7.06 -13.07 -7.07
C LEU A 172 -7.00 -13.42 -8.56
N ALA A 173 -7.01 -14.72 -8.88
CA ALA A 173 -7.03 -15.22 -10.24
C ALA A 173 -8.26 -14.73 -11.00
N ASP A 174 -9.44 -14.87 -10.40
CA ASP A 174 -10.71 -14.40 -10.97
C ASP A 174 -10.71 -12.88 -11.19
N LYS A 175 -10.26 -12.12 -10.19
CA LYS A 175 -10.20 -10.64 -10.26
C LYS A 175 -9.25 -10.09 -11.33
N LYS A 176 -8.17 -10.80 -11.65
CA LYS A 176 -7.11 -10.30 -12.54
C LYS A 176 -6.85 -11.17 -13.77
N GLY A 177 -7.64 -12.20 -13.99
CA GLY A 177 -7.46 -13.12 -15.12
C GLY A 177 -6.13 -13.88 -15.04
N LEU A 178 -5.73 -14.31 -13.84
CA LEU A 178 -4.46 -14.98 -13.60
C LEU A 178 -4.64 -16.50 -13.45
N CYS A 179 -3.56 -17.26 -13.68
CA CYS A 179 -3.54 -18.68 -13.40
C CYS A 179 -3.47 -18.95 -11.89
N VAL A 180 -4.40 -19.74 -11.35
CA VAL A 180 -4.47 -20.09 -9.93
C VAL A 180 -3.21 -20.81 -9.45
N ASP A 181 -2.69 -21.76 -10.24
CA ASP A 181 -1.52 -22.55 -9.89
C ASP A 181 -0.25 -21.68 -9.82
N THR A 182 -0.16 -20.69 -10.72
CA THR A 182 0.94 -19.70 -10.67
C THR A 182 0.91 -18.90 -9.37
N LEU A 183 -0.25 -18.44 -8.93
CA LEU A 183 -0.42 -17.72 -7.67
C LEU A 183 -0.14 -18.61 -6.45
N ALA A 184 -0.66 -19.83 -6.46
CA ALA A 184 -0.45 -20.81 -5.39
C ALA A 184 1.03 -21.25 -5.28
N GLY A 185 1.75 -21.22 -6.39
CA GLY A 185 3.19 -21.56 -6.47
C GLY A 185 4.13 -20.49 -5.95
N LEU A 186 3.69 -19.23 -5.74
CA LEU A 186 4.55 -18.15 -5.25
C LEU A 186 5.08 -18.44 -3.85
N LYS A 187 6.36 -18.19 -3.63
CA LYS A 187 7.02 -18.37 -2.33
C LYS A 187 7.13 -17.04 -1.58
N SER A 188 6.72 -17.05 -0.32
CA SER A 188 6.84 -15.88 0.55
C SER A 188 8.29 -15.64 0.97
N ALA A 189 8.61 -14.40 1.36
CA ALA A 189 9.92 -14.06 1.92
C ALA A 189 10.23 -14.89 3.17
N LYS A 190 9.21 -15.17 4.00
CA LYS A 190 9.34 -16.01 5.19
C LYS A 190 9.69 -17.46 4.80
N HIS A 191 9.02 -18.04 3.80
CA HIS A 191 9.29 -19.38 3.31
C HIS A 191 10.72 -19.50 2.77
N ASN A 192 11.13 -18.60 1.86
CA ASN A 192 12.45 -18.63 1.27
C ASN A 192 13.56 -18.36 2.30
N LYS A 193 13.32 -17.50 3.30
CA LYS A 193 14.27 -17.32 4.41
C LYS A 193 14.51 -18.63 5.19
N ALA A 194 13.46 -19.39 5.43
CA ALA A 194 13.57 -20.69 6.10
C ALA A 194 14.26 -21.75 5.22
N ALA A 195 13.94 -21.79 3.92
CA ALA A 195 14.43 -22.82 3.00
C ALA A 195 15.88 -22.58 2.51
N ILE A 196 16.24 -21.31 2.21
CA ILE A 196 17.52 -20.96 1.57
C ILE A 196 18.28 -19.82 2.28
N GLY A 197 17.88 -19.44 3.50
CA GLY A 197 18.52 -18.39 4.28
C GLY A 197 18.33 -16.95 3.75
N LYS A 198 17.61 -16.75 2.64
CA LYS A 198 17.42 -15.44 2.00
C LYS A 198 15.94 -15.05 1.98
N PRO A 199 15.56 -13.85 2.46
CA PRO A 199 14.17 -13.40 2.47
C PRO A 199 13.74 -12.88 1.08
N ILE A 200 13.62 -13.79 0.12
CA ILE A 200 13.21 -13.49 -1.25
C ILE A 200 11.68 -13.62 -1.34
N ALA A 201 11.01 -12.56 -1.74
CA ALA A 201 9.58 -12.57 -2.03
C ALA A 201 9.35 -12.73 -3.54
N GLU A 202 8.63 -13.77 -3.92
CA GLU A 202 8.14 -13.95 -5.28
C GLU A 202 6.80 -13.24 -5.43
N TYR A 203 6.58 -12.62 -6.58
CA TYR A 203 5.38 -11.84 -6.83
C TYR A 203 4.98 -11.80 -8.30
N MET A 204 3.72 -11.42 -8.52
CA MET A 204 3.20 -10.98 -9.80
C MET A 204 2.87 -9.50 -9.71
N LEU A 205 3.28 -8.73 -10.71
CA LEU A 205 2.92 -7.33 -10.88
C LEU A 205 1.98 -7.21 -12.07
N VAL A 206 0.72 -6.88 -11.77
CA VAL A 206 -0.31 -6.65 -12.77
C VAL A 206 -0.43 -5.15 -12.98
N ARG A 207 -0.26 -4.69 -14.21
CA ARG A 207 -0.40 -3.28 -14.60
C ARG A 207 -1.55 -3.14 -15.58
N ASP A 208 -2.19 -1.99 -15.59
CA ASP A 208 -3.26 -1.56 -16.48
C ASP A 208 -3.73 -2.57 -17.55
N GLY A 209 -4.94 -3.10 -17.37
CA GLY A 209 -5.58 -3.98 -18.32
C GLY A 209 -5.37 -5.48 -18.05
N ILE A 210 -5.93 -6.29 -18.97
CA ILE A 210 -5.83 -7.75 -18.93
C ILE A 210 -4.55 -8.17 -19.67
N GLY A 211 -3.79 -9.11 -19.07
CA GLY A 211 -2.63 -9.71 -19.71
C GLY A 211 -1.31 -8.96 -19.52
N ASN A 212 -1.29 -7.75 -18.96
CA ASN A 212 -0.05 -7.06 -18.63
C ASN A 212 0.46 -7.49 -17.25
N VAL A 213 1.10 -8.66 -17.22
CA VAL A 213 1.50 -9.35 -16.00
C VAL A 213 3.00 -9.67 -16.05
N GLU A 214 3.73 -9.25 -15.04
CA GLU A 214 5.13 -9.57 -14.84
C GLU A 214 5.27 -10.47 -13.59
N LYS A 215 5.90 -11.65 -13.73
CA LYS A 215 6.33 -12.48 -12.61
C LYS A 215 7.79 -12.17 -12.31
N SER A 216 8.10 -11.90 -11.04
CA SER A 216 9.46 -11.58 -10.61
C SER A 216 9.66 -11.92 -9.13
N SER A 217 10.88 -11.69 -8.64
CA SER A 217 11.19 -11.83 -7.21
C SER A 217 12.23 -10.81 -6.77
N PHE A 218 12.25 -10.50 -5.48
CA PHE A 218 13.22 -9.56 -4.91
C PHE A 218 13.62 -9.94 -3.49
N ASN A 219 14.83 -9.52 -3.11
CA ASN A 219 15.29 -9.66 -1.74
C ASN A 219 14.67 -8.56 -0.87
N CYS A 220 13.92 -8.93 0.17
CA CYS A 220 13.19 -8.00 1.03
C CYS A 220 14.08 -7.10 1.91
N LEU A 221 15.36 -7.42 2.08
CA LEU A 221 16.31 -6.57 2.83
C LEU A 221 16.98 -5.53 1.94
N THR A 222 17.37 -5.92 0.74
CA THR A 222 18.20 -5.08 -0.15
C THR A 222 17.39 -4.43 -1.28
N GLY A 223 16.22 -4.97 -1.60
CA GLY A 223 15.44 -4.56 -2.76
C GLY A 223 15.99 -5.11 -4.10
N ALA A 224 17.06 -5.87 -4.08
CA ALA A 224 17.65 -6.42 -5.31
C ALA A 224 16.68 -7.40 -5.99
N LEU A 225 16.36 -7.13 -7.26
CA LEU A 225 15.58 -8.03 -8.08
C LEU A 225 16.39 -9.32 -8.33
N GLN A 226 15.72 -10.45 -8.27
CA GLN A 226 16.28 -11.74 -8.63
C GLN A 226 15.71 -12.11 -10.01
N ARG A 227 16.57 -12.26 -10.98
CA ARG A 227 16.23 -12.74 -12.33
C ARG A 227 16.29 -14.25 -12.37
#